data_7e02cb64aa201b012e600b469c11c764
#
_entry.id   7e02cb64aa201b012e600b469c11c764
#
_cell.length_a   1.000
_cell.length_b   1.000
_cell.length_c   1.000
_cell.angle_alpha   90.00
_cell.angle_beta   90.00
_cell.angle_gamma   90.00
#
_symmetry.space_group_name_H-M   'P 1'
#
loop_
_entity.id
_entity.type
_entity.pdbx_description
1 polymer ?
#
loop_
_entity_poly.entity_id
_entity_poly.type
_entity_poly.pdbx_seq_one_letter_code
_entity_poly.pdbx_strand_id
1 'polypeptide(L)'
;MSSQINILEVILRSSRTVFNVQSLRMLAESKDSQKMTKSLHYYVKEGKIRNPRRGIYTKATYDEKEMACSLFLPAYISLEYVLQCSGVVFQYDDTITCVSYLNRTVEIDDKTYQYRIINPELWIGMDGIEQHDNILIASPERAFLDMVYLSAGNCYFDNLHPLNKAKVKQLLPLYISKVLKQRVTKLLNLK
;
A
#
# COMPACT_ATOMS: atom_id res chain seq x y z
N MET A 1 13.61 32.96 19.14
CA MET A 1 14.55 31.84 18.90
C MET A 1 13.72 30.67 18.39
N SER A 2 13.79 30.39 17.09
CA SER A 2 13.10 29.20 16.53
C SER A 2 13.83 27.96 17.03
N SER A 3 13.21 27.20 17.92
CA SER A 3 13.75 25.92 18.38
C SER A 3 13.83 25.00 17.17
N GLN A 4 15.05 24.67 16.79
CA GLN A 4 15.32 23.80 15.66
C GLN A 4 14.81 22.41 16.03
N ILE A 5 13.70 21.98 15.40
CA ILE A 5 13.09 20.68 15.65
C ILE A 5 14.10 19.59 15.28
N ASN A 6 14.43 18.74 16.25
CA ASN A 6 15.36 17.63 16.02
C ASN A 6 14.65 16.53 15.22
N ILE A 7 15.13 16.26 14.00
CA ILE A 7 14.53 15.26 13.10
C ILE A 7 14.45 13.86 13.75
N LEU A 8 15.41 13.48 14.57
CA LEU A 8 15.37 12.20 15.30
C LEU A 8 14.19 12.16 16.27
N GLU A 9 13.97 13.25 17.01
CA GLU A 9 12.86 13.35 17.94
C GLU A 9 11.50 13.25 17.22
N VAL A 10 11.38 13.89 16.05
CA VAL A 10 10.19 13.78 15.19
C VAL A 10 9.94 12.32 14.78
N ILE A 11 10.96 11.61 14.32
CA ILE A 11 10.87 10.21 13.93
C ILE A 11 10.47 9.33 15.11
N LEU A 12 11.13 9.49 16.26
CA LEU A 12 10.89 8.62 17.41
C LEU A 12 9.51 8.84 18.05
N ARG A 13 9.02 10.07 18.09
CA ARG A 13 7.69 10.42 18.65
C ARG A 13 6.53 10.10 17.69
N SER A 14 6.78 10.00 16.39
CA SER A 14 5.74 9.68 15.42
C SER A 14 5.15 8.29 15.67
N SER A 15 3.86 8.10 15.43
CA SER A 15 3.25 6.76 15.33
C SER A 15 3.75 5.99 14.10
N ARG A 16 4.20 6.71 13.06
CA ARG A 16 4.79 6.13 11.85
C ARG A 16 6.09 5.40 12.15
N THR A 17 6.32 4.34 11.41
CA THR A 17 7.56 3.56 11.48
C THR A 17 8.40 3.68 10.19
N VAL A 18 7.77 4.10 9.08
CA VAL A 18 8.38 4.29 7.77
C VAL A 18 8.19 5.72 7.28
N PHE A 19 9.25 6.31 6.77
CA PHE A 19 9.30 7.70 6.33
C PHE A 19 10.03 7.82 5.00
N ASN A 20 9.44 8.50 4.03
CA ASN A 20 10.18 9.02 2.90
C ASN A 20 10.70 10.43 3.20
N VAL A 21 11.68 10.90 2.43
CA VAL A 21 12.30 12.22 2.65
C VAL A 21 11.28 13.34 2.61
N GLN A 22 10.27 13.25 1.74
CA GLN A 22 9.25 14.28 1.61
C GLN A 22 8.36 14.37 2.84
N SER A 23 7.91 13.23 3.38
CA SER A 23 7.12 13.18 4.61
C SER A 23 7.91 13.72 5.82
N LEU A 24 9.21 13.39 5.91
CA LEU A 24 10.08 13.92 6.96
C LEU A 24 10.23 15.44 6.87
N ARG A 25 10.34 15.98 5.67
CA ARG A 25 10.41 17.44 5.47
C ARG A 25 9.15 18.14 5.96
N MET A 26 7.98 17.56 5.68
CA MET A 26 6.70 18.08 6.15
C MET A 26 6.59 18.00 7.68
N LEU A 27 6.91 16.84 8.27
CA LEU A 27 6.80 16.64 9.72
C LEU A 27 7.78 17.50 10.53
N ALA A 28 8.99 17.73 10.00
CA ALA A 28 10.01 18.53 10.68
C ALA A 28 9.91 20.03 10.33
N GLU A 29 8.94 20.45 9.52
CA GLU A 29 8.82 21.84 9.00
C GLU A 29 10.16 22.39 8.47
N SER A 30 11.00 21.50 7.96
CA SER A 30 12.37 21.83 7.59
C SER A 30 12.45 22.52 6.23
N LYS A 31 12.97 23.75 6.22
CA LYS A 31 13.27 24.51 4.99
C LYS A 31 14.61 24.11 4.37
N ASP A 32 15.54 23.58 5.18
CA ASP A 32 16.90 23.18 4.73
C ASP A 32 16.97 21.67 4.50
N SER A 33 16.80 21.29 3.24
CA SER A 33 16.88 19.90 2.78
C SER A 33 18.26 19.26 2.97
N GLN A 34 19.35 20.04 2.77
CA GLN A 34 20.70 19.52 2.85
C GLN A 34 21.08 19.21 4.30
N LYS A 35 20.74 20.11 5.21
CA LYS A 35 20.98 19.92 6.64
C LYS A 35 20.22 18.72 7.18
N MET A 36 18.94 18.57 6.79
CA MET A 36 18.13 17.43 7.18
C MET A 36 18.74 16.11 6.68
N THR A 37 19.15 16.05 5.41
CA THR A 37 19.77 14.85 4.84
C THR A 37 21.07 14.48 5.56
N LYS A 38 21.93 15.45 5.89
CA LYS A 38 23.14 15.22 6.68
C LYS A 38 22.82 14.65 8.07
N SER A 39 21.80 15.19 8.74
CA SER A 39 21.35 14.69 10.05
C SER A 39 20.83 13.26 9.95
N LEU A 40 20.04 12.95 8.93
CA LEU A 40 19.52 11.58 8.71
C LEU A 40 20.67 10.60 8.48
N HIS A 41 21.67 10.93 7.65
CA HIS A 41 22.85 10.09 7.43
C HIS A 41 23.65 9.87 8.71
N TYR A 42 23.79 10.91 9.54
CA TYR A 42 24.42 10.80 10.85
C TYR A 42 23.68 9.80 11.75
N TYR A 43 22.34 9.92 11.87
CA TYR A 43 21.56 9.03 12.72
C TYR A 43 21.51 7.57 12.20
N VAL A 44 21.59 7.37 10.88
CA VAL A 44 21.77 6.02 10.30
C VAL A 44 23.12 5.44 10.72
N LYS A 45 24.21 6.22 10.63
CA LYS A 45 25.56 5.80 11.04
C LYS A 45 25.63 5.45 12.54
N GLU A 46 24.89 6.20 13.37
CA GLU A 46 24.78 5.95 14.80
C GLU A 46 23.82 4.80 15.16
N GLY A 47 23.22 4.14 14.16
CA GLY A 47 22.26 3.04 14.37
C GLY A 47 20.94 3.42 15.03
N LYS A 48 20.60 4.73 15.10
CA LYS A 48 19.36 5.21 15.72
C LYS A 48 18.14 5.07 14.83
N ILE A 49 18.34 5.08 13.52
CA ILE A 49 17.34 4.83 12.48
C ILE A 49 18.00 3.97 11.38
N ARG A 50 17.18 3.39 10.52
CA ARG A 50 17.66 2.60 9.37
C ARG A 50 17.36 3.31 8.06
N ASN A 51 18.13 3.00 7.02
CA ASN A 51 17.87 3.41 5.64
C ASN A 51 17.89 2.17 4.72
N PRO A 52 16.83 1.34 4.76
CA PRO A 52 16.80 0.07 4.01
C PRO A 52 16.79 0.29 2.49
N ARG A 53 16.39 1.47 2.05
CA ARG A 53 16.40 1.87 0.65
C ARG A 53 16.66 3.38 0.53
N ARG A 54 17.33 3.79 -0.55
CA ARG A 54 17.57 5.20 -0.83
C ARG A 54 16.29 6.03 -0.76
N GLY A 55 16.29 7.04 0.12
CA GLY A 55 15.16 7.95 0.34
C GLY A 55 14.07 7.43 1.27
N ILE A 56 14.20 6.22 1.81
CA ILE A 56 13.30 5.65 2.81
C ILE A 56 14.07 5.45 4.12
N TYR A 57 13.53 5.99 5.19
CA TYR A 57 14.07 5.86 6.54
C TYR A 57 13.06 5.16 7.45
N THR A 58 13.55 4.33 8.36
CA THR A 58 12.67 3.58 9.27
C THR A 58 13.18 3.64 10.69
N LYS A 59 12.29 3.37 11.65
CA LYS A 59 12.69 2.98 13.00
C LYS A 59 13.46 1.64 12.96
N ALA A 60 14.02 1.21 14.07
CA ALA A 60 14.73 -0.08 14.17
C ALA A 60 13.82 -1.25 13.76
N THR A 61 12.59 -1.25 14.24
CA THR A 61 11.49 -2.12 13.78
C THR A 61 10.46 -1.27 13.06
N TYR A 62 9.88 -1.78 11.99
CA TYR A 62 8.87 -1.07 11.20
C TYR A 62 7.77 -2.01 10.72
N ASP A 63 6.62 -1.44 10.41
CA ASP A 63 5.49 -2.15 9.83
C ASP A 63 5.71 -2.33 8.32
N GLU A 64 5.69 -3.58 7.85
CA GLU A 64 5.86 -3.93 6.43
C GLU A 64 4.74 -3.37 5.55
N LYS A 65 3.51 -3.23 6.07
CA LYS A 65 2.40 -2.62 5.33
C LYS A 65 2.61 -1.11 5.17
N GLU A 66 3.16 -0.46 6.19
CA GLU A 66 3.57 0.94 6.08
C GLU A 66 4.68 1.12 5.04
N MET A 67 5.64 0.18 4.99
CA MET A 67 6.67 0.15 3.95
C MET A 67 6.03 0.03 2.57
N ALA A 68 5.12 -0.93 2.38
CA ALA A 68 4.40 -1.13 1.13
C ALA A 68 3.70 0.13 0.63
N CYS A 69 3.02 0.86 1.53
CA CYS A 69 2.34 2.11 1.19
C CYS A 69 3.28 3.31 1.00
N SER A 70 4.55 3.22 1.44
CA SER A 70 5.50 4.35 1.42
C SER A 70 6.49 4.35 0.26
N LEU A 71 6.71 3.20 -0.38
CA LEU A 71 7.74 3.03 -1.42
C LEU A 71 7.39 3.77 -2.72
N PHE A 72 6.14 3.67 -3.17
CA PHE A 72 5.66 4.26 -4.44
C PHE A 72 4.30 4.90 -4.24
N LEU A 73 4.29 6.19 -3.96
CA LEU A 73 3.07 6.98 -3.75
C LEU A 73 2.49 7.51 -5.07
N PRO A 74 1.18 7.41 -5.26
CA PRO A 74 0.20 6.77 -4.42
C PRO A 74 0.19 5.23 -4.58
N ALA A 75 -0.07 4.51 -3.48
CA ALA A 75 -0.24 3.06 -3.46
C ALA A 75 -1.21 2.63 -2.36
N TYR A 76 -1.90 1.52 -2.56
CA TYR A 76 -2.67 0.83 -1.52
C TYR A 76 -2.48 -0.68 -1.62
N ILE A 77 -2.53 -1.36 -0.49
CA ILE A 77 -2.43 -2.83 -0.40
C ILE A 77 -3.73 -3.42 -0.94
N SER A 78 -3.63 -4.42 -1.84
CA SER A 78 -4.77 -5.05 -2.51
C SER A 78 -4.39 -6.41 -3.07
N LEU A 79 -5.21 -6.93 -3.98
CA LEU A 79 -4.94 -8.13 -4.78
C LEU A 79 -4.75 -9.37 -3.90
N GLU A 80 -3.73 -10.19 -4.25
CA GLU A 80 -3.46 -11.49 -3.64
C GLU A 80 -3.30 -11.39 -2.12
N TYR A 81 -2.57 -10.40 -1.63
CA TYR A 81 -2.32 -10.21 -0.20
C TYR A 81 -3.64 -10.06 0.60
N VAL A 82 -4.54 -9.19 0.14
CA VAL A 82 -5.82 -8.96 0.83
C VAL A 82 -6.73 -10.16 0.69
N LEU A 83 -6.77 -10.79 -0.49
CA LEU A 83 -7.60 -11.96 -0.77
C LEU A 83 -7.17 -13.18 0.05
N GLN A 84 -5.87 -13.35 0.25
CA GLN A 84 -5.31 -14.37 1.11
C GLN A 84 -5.66 -14.12 2.59
N CYS A 85 -5.46 -12.91 3.09
CA CYS A 85 -5.82 -12.53 4.46
C CYS A 85 -7.32 -12.69 4.76
N SER A 86 -8.18 -12.55 3.74
CA SER A 86 -9.63 -12.71 3.85
C SER A 86 -10.14 -14.14 3.57
N GLY A 87 -9.27 -15.09 3.27
CA GLY A 87 -9.65 -16.47 3.00
C GLY A 87 -10.38 -16.67 1.67
N VAL A 88 -10.16 -15.80 0.69
CA VAL A 88 -10.65 -15.92 -0.68
C VAL A 88 -9.68 -16.74 -1.55
N VAL A 89 -8.38 -16.61 -1.27
CA VAL A 89 -7.29 -17.38 -1.87
C VAL A 89 -6.56 -18.13 -0.75
N PHE A 90 -6.28 -19.41 -0.94
CA PHE A 90 -5.63 -20.26 0.08
C PHE A 90 -4.14 -20.47 -0.17
N GLN A 91 -3.66 -20.10 -1.36
CA GLN A 91 -2.24 -20.17 -1.65
C GLN A 91 -1.49 -19.14 -0.81
N TYR A 92 -0.61 -19.62 0.08
CA TYR A 92 0.23 -18.75 0.89
C TYR A 92 1.35 -18.14 0.04
N ASP A 93 1.41 -16.83 0.03
CA ASP A 93 2.51 -16.04 -0.53
C ASP A 93 2.83 -14.91 0.45
N ASP A 94 4.10 -14.76 0.82
CA ASP A 94 4.54 -13.73 1.77
C ASP A 94 4.69 -12.35 1.12
N THR A 95 4.44 -12.25 -0.18
CA THR A 95 4.50 -11.00 -0.95
C THR A 95 3.38 -10.04 -0.55
N ILE A 96 3.71 -8.80 -0.23
CA ILE A 96 2.72 -7.73 -0.08
C ILE A 96 2.43 -7.15 -1.45
N THR A 97 1.23 -7.44 -1.98
CA THR A 97 0.77 -6.93 -3.28
C THR A 97 0.03 -5.61 -3.12
N CYS A 98 0.36 -4.67 -4.01
CA CYS A 98 -0.17 -3.31 -4.01
C CYS A 98 -0.66 -2.91 -5.39
N VAL A 99 -1.65 -2.05 -5.41
CA VAL A 99 -2.05 -1.28 -6.58
C VAL A 99 -1.36 0.07 -6.55
N SER A 100 -0.80 0.51 -7.69
CA SER A 100 -0.04 1.75 -7.82
C SER A 100 -0.08 2.28 -9.26
N TYR A 101 0.68 3.32 -9.56
CA TYR A 101 0.83 3.93 -10.89
C TYR A 101 1.91 3.24 -11.76
N LEU A 102 2.56 2.20 -11.26
CA LEU A 102 3.64 1.49 -11.96
C LEU A 102 3.60 -0.01 -11.67
N ASN A 103 4.23 -0.80 -12.54
CA ASN A 103 4.51 -2.21 -12.30
C ASN A 103 5.94 -2.35 -11.79
N ARG A 104 6.11 -2.86 -10.57
CA ARG A 104 7.42 -3.09 -9.98
C ARG A 104 7.41 -4.13 -8.87
N THR A 105 8.47 -4.93 -8.81
CA THR A 105 8.75 -5.79 -7.67
C THR A 105 10.02 -5.30 -6.99
N VAL A 106 10.00 -5.24 -5.67
CA VAL A 106 11.11 -4.79 -4.83
C VAL A 106 11.23 -5.71 -3.63
N GLU A 107 12.45 -6.05 -3.28
CA GLU A 107 12.77 -6.81 -2.08
C GLU A 107 13.50 -5.90 -1.09
N ILE A 108 13.07 -5.89 0.16
CA ILE A 108 13.65 -5.11 1.26
C ILE A 108 13.57 -5.97 2.52
N ASP A 109 14.72 -6.21 3.18
CA ASP A 109 14.81 -6.99 4.41
C ASP A 109 14.08 -8.36 4.28
N ASP A 110 14.37 -9.10 3.22
CA ASP A 110 13.80 -10.42 2.88
C ASP A 110 12.28 -10.43 2.62
N LYS A 111 11.66 -9.25 2.54
CA LYS A 111 10.24 -9.08 2.22
C LYS A 111 10.04 -8.59 0.80
N THR A 112 9.17 -9.26 0.04
CA THR A 112 8.82 -8.89 -1.32
C THR A 112 7.60 -7.96 -1.35
N TYR A 113 7.72 -6.87 -2.10
CA TYR A 113 6.67 -5.89 -2.36
C TYR A 113 6.40 -5.85 -3.87
N GLN A 114 5.20 -6.18 -4.29
CA GLN A 114 4.81 -6.18 -5.70
C GLN A 114 3.77 -5.11 -5.97
N TYR A 115 4.05 -4.25 -6.93
CA TYR A 115 3.18 -3.16 -7.38
C TYR A 115 2.63 -3.47 -8.76
N ARG A 116 1.33 -3.28 -8.93
CA ARG A 116 0.64 -3.45 -10.21
C ARG A 116 -0.08 -2.15 -10.58
N ILE A 117 0.10 -1.76 -11.84
CA ILE A 117 -0.53 -0.55 -12.36
C ILE A 117 -2.03 -0.78 -12.58
N ILE A 118 -2.84 0.20 -12.18
CA ILE A 118 -4.25 0.26 -12.49
C ILE A 118 -4.57 1.56 -13.23
N ASN A 119 -5.68 1.59 -13.97
CA ASN A 119 -6.12 2.83 -14.63
C ASN A 119 -6.26 3.97 -13.61
N PRO A 120 -5.62 5.14 -13.85
CA PRO A 120 -5.71 6.30 -12.96
C PRO A 120 -7.14 6.75 -12.62
N GLU A 121 -8.10 6.56 -13.51
CA GLU A 121 -9.51 6.89 -13.27
C GLU A 121 -10.11 6.12 -12.08
N LEU A 122 -9.58 4.92 -11.76
CA LEU A 122 -10.00 4.12 -10.62
C LEU A 122 -9.45 4.63 -9.27
N TRP A 123 -8.52 5.60 -9.30
CA TRP A 123 -8.01 6.26 -8.11
C TRP A 123 -8.89 7.40 -7.58
N ILE A 124 -9.87 7.85 -8.37
CA ILE A 124 -10.70 9.02 -8.06
C ILE A 124 -11.59 8.77 -6.84
N GLY A 125 -11.95 7.51 -6.55
CA GLY A 125 -12.73 7.14 -5.37
C GLY A 125 -11.95 6.29 -4.39
N MET A 126 -12.00 6.66 -3.11
CA MET A 126 -11.49 5.83 -2.00
C MET A 126 -12.46 4.71 -1.61
N ASP A 127 -13.55 4.52 -2.39
CA ASP A 127 -14.56 3.51 -2.10
C ASP A 127 -13.96 2.10 -2.05
N GLY A 128 -14.17 1.44 -0.93
CA GLY A 128 -13.60 0.12 -0.67
C GLY A 128 -12.11 0.13 -0.31
N ILE A 129 -11.51 1.29 -0.08
CA ILE A 129 -10.16 1.44 0.47
C ILE A 129 -10.28 2.04 1.86
N GLU A 130 -9.70 1.37 2.84
CA GLU A 130 -9.68 1.79 4.23
C GLU A 130 -8.33 2.39 4.57
N GLN A 131 -8.34 3.44 5.38
CA GLN A 131 -7.13 4.06 5.89
C GLN A 131 -6.97 3.74 7.37
N HIS A 132 -5.89 3.08 7.71
CA HIS A 132 -5.46 2.83 9.08
C HIS A 132 -4.11 3.53 9.28
N ASP A 133 -4.10 4.66 9.98
CA ASP A 133 -2.92 5.54 10.10
C ASP A 133 -2.32 5.91 8.73
N ASN A 134 -1.19 5.30 8.38
CA ASN A 134 -0.48 5.55 7.11
C ASN A 134 -0.60 4.39 6.11
N ILE A 135 -1.42 3.41 6.43
CA ILE A 135 -1.66 2.24 5.60
C ILE A 135 -2.99 2.43 4.87
N LEU A 136 -2.96 2.37 3.56
CA LEU A 136 -4.13 2.27 2.72
C LEU A 136 -4.29 0.81 2.30
N ILE A 137 -5.44 0.21 2.60
CA ILE A 137 -5.71 -1.19 2.32
C ILE A 137 -7.11 -1.36 1.72
N ALA A 138 -7.19 -2.14 0.65
CA ALA A 138 -8.47 -2.48 0.04
C ALA A 138 -9.31 -3.40 0.93
N SER A 139 -10.61 -3.22 0.92
CA SER A 139 -11.52 -4.26 1.43
C SER A 139 -11.42 -5.53 0.55
N PRO A 140 -11.81 -6.70 1.07
CA PRO A 140 -11.80 -7.94 0.28
C PRO A 140 -12.56 -7.82 -1.05
N GLU A 141 -13.67 -7.10 -1.06
CA GLU A 141 -14.49 -6.88 -2.27
C GLU A 141 -13.79 -5.99 -3.29
N ARG A 142 -13.08 -4.93 -2.80
CA ARG A 142 -12.29 -4.06 -3.69
C ARG A 142 -11.09 -4.83 -4.25
N ALA A 143 -10.37 -5.59 -3.42
CA ALA A 143 -9.24 -6.41 -3.84
C ALA A 143 -9.67 -7.49 -4.86
N PHE A 144 -10.84 -8.09 -4.66
CA PHE A 144 -11.43 -9.02 -5.63
C PHE A 144 -11.69 -8.35 -6.98
N LEU A 145 -12.28 -7.15 -6.99
CA LEU A 145 -12.55 -6.41 -8.22
C LEU A 145 -11.25 -5.96 -8.92
N ASP A 146 -10.26 -5.48 -8.16
CA ASP A 146 -8.93 -5.13 -8.67
C ASP A 146 -8.27 -6.36 -9.33
N MET A 147 -8.34 -7.53 -8.69
CA MET A 147 -7.78 -8.77 -9.21
C MET A 147 -8.46 -9.23 -10.50
N VAL A 148 -9.79 -9.26 -10.56
CA VAL A 148 -10.52 -9.63 -11.79
C VAL A 148 -10.26 -8.64 -12.92
N TYR A 149 -10.08 -7.35 -12.59
CA TYR A 149 -9.78 -6.31 -13.56
C TYR A 149 -8.37 -6.48 -14.15
N LEU A 150 -7.36 -6.68 -13.30
CA LEU A 150 -5.95 -6.72 -13.73
C LEU A 150 -5.55 -8.05 -14.36
N SER A 151 -6.17 -9.17 -13.94
CA SER A 151 -5.85 -10.50 -14.48
C SER A 151 -6.50 -10.80 -15.83
N ALA A 152 -7.30 -9.88 -16.36
CA ALA A 152 -8.09 -10.09 -17.57
C ALA A 152 -8.96 -11.38 -17.56
N GLY A 153 -9.26 -11.88 -16.34
CA GLY A 153 -10.05 -13.09 -16.11
C GLY A 153 -9.24 -14.38 -15.92
N ASN A 154 -7.91 -14.30 -15.96
CA ASN A 154 -7.01 -15.42 -15.66
C ASN A 154 -6.66 -15.43 -14.15
N CYS A 155 -7.68 -15.40 -13.30
CA CYS A 155 -7.55 -15.49 -11.85
C CYS A 155 -8.39 -16.64 -11.33
N TYR A 156 -7.88 -17.28 -10.30
CA TYR A 156 -8.56 -18.35 -9.57
C TYR A 156 -8.83 -17.91 -8.15
N PHE A 157 -9.98 -18.31 -7.63
CA PHE A 157 -10.39 -18.04 -6.25
C PHE A 157 -10.85 -19.35 -5.63
N ASP A 158 -10.29 -19.70 -4.49
CA ASP A 158 -10.60 -20.95 -3.78
C ASP A 158 -11.97 -20.86 -3.11
N ASN A 159 -12.30 -19.68 -2.54
CA ASN A 159 -13.51 -19.48 -1.78
C ASN A 159 -14.04 -18.04 -1.93
N LEU A 160 -15.23 -17.90 -2.50
CA LEU A 160 -15.89 -16.60 -2.66
C LEU A 160 -16.91 -16.27 -1.56
N HIS A 161 -17.11 -17.18 -0.59
CA HIS A 161 -18.07 -16.97 0.51
C HIS A 161 -17.75 -15.77 1.43
N PRO A 162 -16.48 -15.44 1.71
CA PRO A 162 -16.14 -14.29 2.54
C PRO A 162 -16.56 -12.94 1.95
N LEU A 163 -16.79 -12.89 0.61
CA LEU A 163 -17.12 -11.64 -0.08
C LEU A 163 -18.58 -11.24 0.15
N ASN A 164 -18.80 -9.99 0.55
CA ASN A 164 -20.12 -9.40 0.62
C ASN A 164 -20.60 -9.00 -0.80
N LYS A 165 -21.53 -9.79 -1.35
CA LYS A 165 -22.07 -9.58 -2.71
C LYS A 165 -22.73 -8.21 -2.90
N ALA A 166 -23.36 -7.65 -1.86
CA ALA A 166 -23.96 -6.32 -1.92
C ALA A 166 -22.88 -5.24 -2.06
N LYS A 167 -21.79 -5.36 -1.29
CA LYS A 167 -20.64 -4.44 -1.37
C LYS A 167 -19.91 -4.56 -2.71
N VAL A 168 -19.77 -5.77 -3.26
CA VAL A 168 -19.24 -5.95 -4.62
C VAL A 168 -20.12 -5.25 -5.65
N LYS A 169 -21.47 -5.40 -5.58
CA LYS A 169 -22.41 -4.69 -6.48
C LYS A 169 -22.28 -3.16 -6.37
N GLN A 170 -22.07 -2.64 -5.16
CA GLN A 170 -21.90 -1.21 -4.91
C GLN A 170 -20.58 -0.68 -5.53
N LEU A 171 -19.48 -1.43 -5.42
CA LEU A 171 -18.16 -1.03 -5.92
C LEU A 171 -17.99 -1.27 -7.43
N LEU A 172 -18.73 -2.22 -8.01
CA LEU A 172 -18.58 -2.62 -9.40
C LEU A 172 -18.73 -1.48 -10.42
N PRO A 173 -19.62 -0.46 -10.23
CA PRO A 173 -19.74 0.68 -11.14
C PRO A 173 -18.47 1.54 -11.25
N LEU A 174 -17.57 1.52 -10.25
CA LEU A 174 -16.29 2.23 -10.31
C LEU A 174 -15.46 1.79 -11.52
N TYR A 175 -15.58 0.52 -11.89
CA TYR A 175 -14.84 -0.07 -13.02
C TYR A 175 -15.66 0.08 -14.31
N ILE A 176 -15.28 1.01 -15.15
CA ILE A 176 -15.95 1.28 -16.45
C ILE A 176 -15.58 0.16 -17.45
N SER A 177 -15.98 -1.08 -17.15
CA SER A 177 -15.69 -2.25 -17.99
C SER A 177 -16.88 -3.20 -18.05
N LYS A 178 -17.48 -3.30 -19.23
CA LYS A 178 -18.57 -4.28 -19.48
C LYS A 178 -18.09 -5.72 -19.29
N VAL A 179 -16.87 -6.00 -19.70
CA VAL A 179 -16.26 -7.34 -19.59
C VAL A 179 -16.08 -7.73 -18.14
N LEU A 180 -15.57 -6.81 -17.30
CA LEU A 180 -15.46 -7.03 -15.86
C LEU A 180 -16.83 -7.32 -15.23
N LYS A 181 -17.83 -6.52 -15.54
CA LYS A 181 -19.21 -6.71 -15.02
C LYS A 181 -19.72 -8.11 -15.33
N GLN A 182 -19.58 -8.58 -16.56
CA GLN A 182 -20.00 -9.93 -16.98
C GLN A 182 -19.24 -11.02 -16.20
N ARG A 183 -17.92 -10.88 -16.04
CA ARG A 183 -17.09 -11.85 -15.29
C ARG A 183 -17.49 -11.93 -13.84
N VAL A 184 -17.61 -10.77 -13.16
CA VAL A 184 -18.01 -10.70 -11.75
C VAL A 184 -19.40 -11.28 -11.54
N THR A 185 -20.37 -10.95 -12.42
CA THR A 185 -21.72 -11.52 -12.39
C THR A 185 -21.69 -13.05 -12.49
N LYS A 186 -20.87 -13.60 -13.38
CA LYS A 186 -20.70 -15.05 -13.54
C LYS A 186 -20.05 -15.69 -12.31
N LEU A 187 -18.94 -15.12 -11.80
CA LEU A 187 -18.20 -15.66 -10.66
C LEU A 187 -19.03 -15.70 -9.37
N LEU A 188 -19.80 -14.66 -9.11
CA LEU A 188 -20.59 -14.54 -7.87
C LEU A 188 -22.06 -14.97 -8.03
N ASN A 189 -22.49 -15.43 -9.21
CA ASN A 189 -23.88 -15.74 -9.53
C ASN A 189 -24.81 -14.58 -9.13
N LEU A 190 -24.46 -13.37 -9.55
CA LEU A 190 -25.26 -12.17 -9.26
C LEU A 190 -26.46 -12.13 -10.22
N LYS A 191 -27.65 -11.94 -9.65
CA LYS A 191 -28.87 -11.66 -10.40
C LYS A 191 -29.03 -10.16 -10.60
#